data_ba31dc893e1cd5688144ae3d2e5556f3
#
_entry.id   ba31dc893e1cd5688144ae3d2e5556f3
#
_cell.length_a   1.000
_cell.length_b   1.000
_cell.length_c   1.000
_cell.angle_alpha   90.00
_cell.angle_beta   90.00
_cell.angle_gamma   90.00
#
_symmetry.space_group_name_H-M   'P 1'
#
loop_
_entity.id
_entity.type
_entity.pdbx_description
1 polymer ?
#
loop_
_entity_poly.entity_id
_entity_poly.type
_entity_poly.pdbx_seq_one_letter_code
_entity_poly.pdbx_strand_id
1 'polypeptide(L)'
;MPSELLTKSQVDFFNQQGYLLVENLLTNQEVEEYRNVYEDFLSNKIESARYRGDLAGQSDDAAAGQKVEKITQIMIPSRLLPSLLNKTLHLKSHAYARQLLGEDLDLDFEMLIDKAPFTNAPTPWHQDCAYWISMPDTRAVSCWVALDEAIKENGCMWYIPKSHLLPIRPHRP
;
A
#
# COMPACT_ATOMS: atom_id res chain seq x y z
N MET A 1 14.44 -8.57 16.77
CA MET A 1 13.05 -9.01 16.95
C MET A 1 12.20 -7.75 17.01
N PRO A 2 11.14 -7.58 16.24
CA PRO A 2 10.23 -6.45 16.44
C PRO A 2 9.62 -6.59 17.83
N SER A 3 9.87 -5.61 18.69
CA SER A 3 9.57 -5.69 20.13
C SER A 3 8.13 -5.41 20.51
N GLU A 4 7.27 -5.11 19.58
CA GLU A 4 5.86 -4.81 19.85
C GLU A 4 4.95 -5.48 18.83
N LEU A 5 4.41 -6.60 19.22
CA LEU A 5 3.30 -7.24 18.53
C LEU A 5 1.99 -6.48 18.84
N LEU A 6 0.98 -6.69 18.00
CA LEU A 6 -0.36 -6.16 18.25
C LEU A 6 -0.91 -6.72 19.56
N THR A 7 -1.59 -5.89 20.31
CA THR A 7 -2.31 -6.32 21.53
C THR A 7 -3.53 -7.16 21.17
N LYS A 8 -3.99 -7.97 22.12
CA LYS A 8 -5.22 -8.75 21.92
C LYS A 8 -6.40 -7.87 21.50
N SER A 9 -6.56 -6.70 22.10
CA SER A 9 -7.64 -5.77 21.74
C SER A 9 -7.55 -5.25 20.31
N GLN A 10 -6.35 -5.02 19.79
CA GLN A 10 -6.13 -4.63 18.39
C GLN A 10 -6.48 -5.77 17.43
N VAL A 11 -6.09 -7.00 17.74
CA VAL A 11 -6.46 -8.18 16.96
C VAL A 11 -7.98 -8.39 16.96
N ASP A 12 -8.62 -8.31 18.14
CA ASP A 12 -10.07 -8.42 18.26
C ASP A 12 -10.80 -7.31 17.48
N PHE A 13 -10.29 -6.09 17.51
CA PHE A 13 -10.83 -4.96 16.72
C PHE A 13 -10.71 -5.23 15.21
N PHE A 14 -9.53 -5.65 14.74
CA PHE A 14 -9.33 -5.99 13.33
C PHE A 14 -10.31 -7.06 12.86
N ASN A 15 -10.45 -8.15 13.62
CA ASN A 15 -11.37 -9.23 13.29
C ASN A 15 -12.84 -8.77 13.23
N GLN A 16 -13.22 -7.79 14.05
CA GLN A 16 -14.58 -7.25 14.08
C GLN A 16 -14.83 -6.20 12.99
N GLN A 17 -13.85 -5.35 12.72
CA GLN A 17 -14.04 -4.17 11.87
C GLN A 17 -13.46 -4.34 10.45
N GLY A 18 -12.47 -5.23 10.25
CA GLY A 18 -11.83 -5.48 8.96
C GLY A 18 -10.71 -4.49 8.63
N TYR A 19 -10.33 -3.63 9.55
CA TYR A 19 -9.18 -2.75 9.46
C TYR A 19 -8.62 -2.45 10.86
N LEU A 20 -7.38 -1.98 10.89
CA LEU A 20 -6.71 -1.55 12.11
C LEU A 20 -5.80 -0.36 11.79
N LEU A 21 -5.89 0.69 12.58
CA LEU A 21 -4.91 1.77 12.56
C LEU A 21 -3.80 1.48 13.58
N VAL A 22 -2.56 1.46 13.11
CA VAL A 22 -1.37 1.34 13.94
C VAL A 22 -0.58 2.64 13.84
N GLU A 23 -0.53 3.39 14.91
CA GLU A 23 0.23 4.63 14.97
C GLU A 23 1.71 4.37 15.26
N ASN A 24 2.56 5.29 14.80
CA ASN A 24 4.01 5.26 15.08
C ASN A 24 4.70 3.96 14.64
N LEU A 25 4.26 3.38 13.51
CA LEU A 25 4.90 2.19 12.95
C LEU A 25 6.39 2.42 12.67
N LEU A 26 6.72 3.61 12.17
CA LEU A 26 8.07 4.04 11.84
C LEU A 26 8.46 5.28 12.67
N THR A 27 9.74 5.43 12.95
CA THR A 27 10.31 6.68 13.44
C THR A 27 10.38 7.72 12.32
N ASN A 28 10.49 9.01 12.65
CA ASN A 28 10.67 10.06 11.65
C ASN A 28 11.90 9.83 10.77
N GLN A 29 12.99 9.30 11.34
CA GLN A 29 14.19 8.96 10.57
C GLN A 29 13.92 7.83 9.57
N GLU A 30 13.20 6.79 9.96
CA GLU A 30 12.84 5.69 9.06
C GLU A 30 11.90 6.15 7.95
N VAL A 31 10.93 7.03 8.26
CA VAL A 31 10.07 7.66 7.24
C VAL A 31 10.92 8.40 6.21
N GLU A 32 11.87 9.22 6.66
CA GLU A 32 12.76 9.98 5.76
C GLU A 32 13.64 9.06 4.91
N GLU A 33 14.14 7.95 5.47
CA GLU A 33 14.86 6.94 4.70
C GLU A 33 14.00 6.32 3.59
N TYR A 34 12.73 6.01 3.85
CA TYR A 34 11.81 5.50 2.83
C TYR A 34 11.47 6.56 1.78
N ARG A 35 11.27 7.81 2.18
CA ARG A 35 11.05 8.93 1.24
C ARG A 35 12.22 9.08 0.28
N ASN A 36 13.45 9.08 0.79
CA ASN A 36 14.66 9.14 -0.05
C ASN A 36 14.74 7.98 -1.06
N VAL A 37 14.42 6.76 -0.63
CA VAL A 37 14.34 5.61 -1.53
C VAL A 37 13.28 5.82 -2.60
N TYR A 38 12.12 6.37 -2.21
CA TYR A 38 11.05 6.63 -3.14
C TYR A 38 11.42 7.70 -4.17
N GLU A 39 12.05 8.79 -3.74
CA GLU A 39 12.59 9.82 -4.64
C GLU A 39 13.62 9.25 -5.63
N ASP A 40 14.46 8.32 -5.18
CA ASP A 40 15.41 7.61 -6.05
C ASP A 40 14.70 6.80 -7.14
N PHE A 41 13.54 6.20 -6.84
CA PHE A 41 12.69 5.55 -7.83
C PHE A 41 11.99 6.55 -8.76
N LEU A 42 11.39 7.62 -8.21
CA LEU A 42 10.66 8.62 -8.98
C LEU A 42 11.57 9.36 -9.97
N SER A 43 12.79 9.68 -9.55
CA SER A 43 13.82 10.34 -10.37
C SER A 43 14.55 9.41 -11.35
N ASN A 44 14.20 8.13 -11.39
CA ASN A 44 14.88 7.07 -12.17
C ASN A 44 16.38 6.86 -11.80
N LYS A 45 16.79 7.26 -10.62
CA LYS A 45 18.11 6.90 -10.07
C LYS A 45 18.17 5.39 -9.77
N ILE A 46 17.03 4.81 -9.34
CA ILE A 46 16.80 3.38 -9.36
C ILE A 46 15.90 3.08 -10.57
N GLU A 47 16.44 2.35 -11.54
CA GLU A 47 15.71 2.00 -12.77
C GLU A 47 14.48 1.15 -12.44
N SER A 48 13.29 1.64 -12.81
CA SER A 48 12.02 0.98 -12.46
C SER A 48 11.00 0.92 -13.61
N ALA A 49 11.36 1.36 -14.81
CA ALA A 49 10.42 1.50 -15.95
C ALA A 49 9.58 0.24 -16.22
N ARG A 50 10.17 -0.96 -16.03
CA ARG A 50 9.46 -2.23 -16.21
C ARG A 50 8.30 -2.44 -15.20
N TYR A 51 8.39 -1.83 -14.02
CA TYR A 51 7.47 -2.00 -12.92
C TYR A 51 6.70 -0.72 -12.61
N ARG A 52 6.94 0.36 -13.37
CA ARG A 52 6.32 1.66 -13.20
C ARG A 52 5.10 1.81 -14.09
N GLY A 53 4.02 2.37 -13.56
CA GLY A 53 2.80 2.65 -14.29
C GLY A 53 1.99 3.77 -13.65
N ASP A 54 0.98 4.25 -14.37
CA ASP A 54 0.01 5.22 -13.84
C ASP A 54 -1.33 4.50 -13.57
N LEU A 55 -1.71 4.41 -12.29
CA LEU A 55 -2.98 3.81 -11.87
C LEU A 55 -4.21 4.60 -12.31
N ALA A 56 -4.07 5.90 -12.56
CA ALA A 56 -5.16 6.73 -13.08
C ALA A 56 -5.45 6.51 -14.57
N GLY A 57 -4.64 5.66 -15.22
CA GLY A 57 -4.69 5.42 -16.66
C GLY A 57 -4.07 6.56 -17.48
N GLN A 58 -3.90 6.31 -18.77
CA GLN A 58 -3.37 7.33 -19.67
C GLN A 58 -4.42 8.43 -19.83
N SER A 59 -4.13 9.63 -19.34
CA SER A 59 -4.94 10.79 -19.68
C SER A 59 -4.58 11.24 -21.10
N ASP A 60 -5.59 11.45 -21.92
CA ASP A 60 -5.46 12.05 -23.26
C ASP A 60 -5.08 13.55 -23.24
N ASP A 61 -4.63 14.07 -22.10
CA ASP A 61 -4.10 15.44 -21.98
C ASP A 61 -2.70 15.57 -22.61
N ALA A 62 -2.54 14.95 -23.78
CA ALA A 62 -1.32 15.00 -24.61
C ALA A 62 -1.08 16.38 -25.26
N ALA A 63 -1.75 17.44 -24.80
CA ALA A 63 -1.60 18.79 -25.39
C ALA A 63 -0.25 19.47 -25.11
N ALA A 64 0.61 18.90 -24.27
CA ALA A 64 1.87 19.54 -23.88
C ALA A 64 3.14 18.66 -24.06
N GLY A 65 3.05 17.50 -24.67
CA GLY A 65 4.27 16.69 -24.97
C GLY A 65 4.98 16.07 -23.75
N GLN A 66 4.53 16.33 -22.54
CA GLN A 66 5.05 15.75 -21.32
C GLN A 66 3.98 14.88 -20.65
N LYS A 67 4.25 13.57 -20.57
CA LYS A 67 3.36 12.62 -19.90
C LYS A 67 3.52 12.81 -18.38
N VAL A 68 2.51 13.42 -17.73
CA VAL A 68 2.47 13.53 -16.27
C VAL A 68 1.67 12.36 -15.73
N GLU A 69 2.31 11.50 -14.94
CA GLU A 69 1.63 10.44 -14.19
C GLU A 69 0.81 11.08 -13.06
N LYS A 70 -0.46 10.69 -12.95
CA LYS A 70 -1.36 11.20 -11.91
C LYS A 70 -1.28 10.39 -10.63
N ILE A 71 -1.16 9.08 -10.77
CA ILE A 71 -0.96 8.14 -9.67
C ILE A 71 0.17 7.19 -10.08
N THR A 72 1.39 7.59 -9.81
CA THR A 72 2.56 6.74 -10.08
C THR A 72 2.53 5.53 -9.16
N GLN A 73 2.59 4.33 -9.74
CA GLN A 73 2.86 3.12 -8.99
C GLN A 73 4.17 2.49 -9.43
N ILE A 74 4.91 1.92 -8.48
CA ILE A 74 6.07 1.08 -8.74
C ILE A 74 5.83 -0.26 -8.06
N MET A 75 5.64 -1.29 -8.90
CA MET A 75 5.34 -2.64 -8.45
C MET A 75 6.60 -3.35 -7.98
N ILE A 76 6.47 -4.09 -6.89
CA ILE A 76 7.48 -5.00 -6.34
C ILE A 76 8.86 -4.32 -6.22
N PRO A 77 8.95 -3.15 -5.53
CA PRO A 77 10.20 -2.39 -5.40
C PRO A 77 11.33 -3.21 -4.74
N SER A 78 11.02 -4.18 -3.90
CA SER A 78 12.03 -5.07 -3.30
C SER A 78 12.76 -5.97 -4.31
N ARG A 79 12.20 -6.21 -5.49
CA ARG A 79 12.94 -6.89 -6.57
C ARG A 79 14.05 -6.03 -7.15
N LEU A 80 13.88 -4.71 -7.09
CA LEU A 80 14.86 -3.73 -7.58
C LEU A 80 15.83 -3.33 -6.47
N LEU A 81 15.35 -3.28 -5.23
CA LEU A 81 16.12 -2.94 -4.04
C LEU A 81 15.84 -3.95 -2.92
N PRO A 82 16.48 -5.14 -2.94
CA PRO A 82 16.19 -6.23 -1.97
C PRO A 82 16.42 -5.87 -0.50
N SER A 83 17.22 -4.85 -0.21
CA SER A 83 17.43 -4.36 1.16
C SER A 83 16.15 -3.84 1.82
N LEU A 84 15.10 -3.50 1.07
CA LEU A 84 13.81 -3.07 1.60
C LEU A 84 13.19 -4.15 2.49
N LEU A 85 13.31 -5.42 2.12
CA LEU A 85 12.74 -6.55 2.89
C LEU A 85 13.31 -6.66 4.32
N ASN A 86 14.48 -6.08 4.56
CA ASN A 86 15.13 -6.09 5.87
C ASN A 86 14.88 -4.81 6.68
N LYS A 87 14.12 -3.86 6.14
CA LYS A 87 13.80 -2.61 6.83
C LYS A 87 12.57 -2.76 7.74
N THR A 88 12.45 -1.89 8.71
CA THR A 88 11.43 -1.90 9.78
C THR A 88 10.01 -2.03 9.25
N LEU A 89 9.66 -1.32 8.18
CA LEU A 89 8.31 -1.38 7.57
C LEU A 89 7.96 -2.81 7.19
N HIS A 90 8.79 -3.46 6.37
CA HIS A 90 8.54 -4.83 5.91
C HIS A 90 8.52 -5.83 7.06
N LEU A 91 9.48 -5.72 7.98
CA LEU A 91 9.56 -6.64 9.13
C LEU A 91 8.34 -6.52 10.05
N LYS A 92 7.90 -5.30 10.38
CA LYS A 92 6.73 -5.08 11.24
C LYS A 92 5.44 -5.45 10.53
N SER A 93 5.25 -5.03 9.27
CA SER A 93 4.05 -5.36 8.49
C SER A 93 3.87 -6.86 8.34
N HIS A 94 4.94 -7.58 8.05
CA HIS A 94 4.93 -9.04 7.95
C HIS A 94 4.58 -9.71 9.29
N ALA A 95 5.18 -9.24 10.40
CA ALA A 95 4.86 -9.75 11.73
C ALA A 95 3.39 -9.51 12.11
N TYR A 96 2.84 -8.34 11.79
CA TYR A 96 1.43 -8.02 12.03
C TYR A 96 0.50 -8.87 11.15
N ALA A 97 0.80 -9.04 9.87
CA ALA A 97 0.03 -9.89 8.98
C ALA A 97 -0.08 -11.33 9.52
N ARG A 98 1.05 -11.89 9.93
CA ARG A 98 1.10 -13.23 10.54
C ARG A 98 0.30 -13.32 11.83
N GLN A 99 0.40 -12.32 12.69
CA GLN A 99 -0.37 -12.30 13.94
C GLN A 99 -1.88 -12.19 13.70
N LEU A 100 -2.30 -11.48 12.63
CA LEU A 100 -3.71 -11.29 12.31
C LEU A 100 -4.35 -12.48 11.61
N LEU A 101 -3.63 -13.15 10.70
CA LEU A 101 -4.22 -14.11 9.76
C LEU A 101 -3.56 -15.50 9.77
N GLY A 102 -2.40 -15.66 10.41
CA GLY A 102 -1.71 -16.94 10.56
C GLY A 102 -0.22 -16.89 10.26
N GLU A 103 0.54 -17.69 10.99
CA GLU A 103 2.01 -17.74 10.93
C GLU A 103 2.58 -18.23 9.59
N ASP A 104 1.76 -18.85 8.76
CA ASP A 104 2.09 -19.39 7.45
C ASP A 104 1.94 -18.37 6.31
N LEU A 105 1.52 -17.12 6.61
CA LEU A 105 1.46 -16.07 5.61
C LEU A 105 2.83 -15.53 5.23
N ASP A 106 2.95 -15.13 3.97
CA ASP A 106 4.14 -14.49 3.44
C ASP A 106 3.78 -13.28 2.55
N LEU A 107 4.77 -12.47 2.20
CA LEU A 107 4.60 -11.32 1.33
C LEU A 107 4.30 -11.81 -0.10
N ASP A 108 3.12 -11.51 -0.60
CA ASP A 108 2.73 -11.79 -1.97
C ASP A 108 3.22 -10.69 -2.91
N PHE A 109 2.86 -9.45 -2.58
CA PHE A 109 3.26 -8.33 -3.42
C PHE A 109 3.28 -7.00 -2.64
N GLU A 110 3.96 -6.01 -3.19
CA GLU A 110 4.07 -4.67 -2.63
C GLU A 110 4.11 -3.61 -3.73
N MET A 111 3.78 -2.38 -3.39
CA MET A 111 3.92 -1.26 -4.31
C MET A 111 4.25 0.04 -3.57
N LEU A 112 4.94 0.93 -4.27
CA LEU A 112 5.04 2.34 -3.91
C LEU A 112 4.00 3.11 -4.74
N ILE A 113 3.28 4.03 -4.09
CA ILE A 113 2.26 4.87 -4.75
C ILE A 113 2.57 6.33 -4.46
N ASP A 114 2.62 7.12 -5.52
CA ASP A 114 2.67 8.59 -5.44
C ASP A 114 1.46 9.19 -6.16
N LYS A 115 0.74 10.05 -5.46
CA LYS A 115 -0.35 10.85 -6.03
C LYS A 115 0.16 12.24 -6.32
N ALA A 116 0.36 12.55 -7.60
CA ALA A 116 0.82 13.87 -8.01
C ALA A 116 -0.14 14.96 -7.49
N PRO A 117 0.38 16.06 -6.93
CA PRO A 117 -0.44 17.13 -6.39
C PRO A 117 -1.27 17.80 -7.50
N PHE A 118 -2.45 18.29 -7.14
CA PHE A 118 -3.37 19.04 -8.03
C PHE A 118 -3.90 18.27 -9.24
N THR A 119 -3.78 16.95 -9.29
CA THR A 119 -4.26 16.12 -10.42
C THR A 119 -5.71 15.70 -10.30
N ASN A 120 -6.34 15.88 -9.14
CA ASN A 120 -7.72 15.46 -8.85
C ASN A 120 -7.98 14.00 -9.28
N ALA A 121 -7.10 13.07 -8.90
CA ALA A 121 -7.18 11.66 -9.22
C ALA A 121 -7.62 10.83 -8.00
N PRO A 122 -8.93 10.79 -7.69
CA PRO A 122 -9.44 9.99 -6.58
C PRO A 122 -9.34 8.51 -6.91
N THR A 123 -9.10 7.69 -5.90
CA THR A 123 -9.24 6.23 -6.01
C THR A 123 -10.68 5.87 -5.66
N PRO A 124 -11.46 5.26 -6.58
CA PRO A 124 -12.83 4.83 -6.29
C PRO A 124 -12.90 3.80 -5.18
N TRP A 125 -14.06 3.72 -4.52
CA TRP A 125 -14.34 2.64 -3.59
C TRP A 125 -14.23 1.28 -4.28
N HIS A 126 -13.44 0.38 -3.70
CA HIS A 126 -13.22 -0.96 -4.23
C HIS A 126 -12.97 -1.97 -3.09
N GLN A 127 -12.94 -3.22 -3.43
CA GLN A 127 -12.50 -4.33 -2.59
C GLN A 127 -11.29 -4.95 -3.27
N ASP A 128 -10.13 -4.95 -2.64
CA ASP A 128 -8.88 -5.45 -3.22
C ASP A 128 -9.05 -6.87 -3.76
N CYS A 129 -9.72 -7.73 -3.01
CA CYS A 129 -9.98 -9.11 -3.42
C CYS A 129 -10.73 -9.27 -4.77
N ALA A 130 -11.39 -8.21 -5.26
CA ALA A 130 -12.06 -8.25 -6.56
C ALA A 130 -11.07 -8.25 -7.74
N TYR A 131 -9.83 -7.84 -7.49
CA TYR A 131 -8.75 -7.74 -8.49
C TYR A 131 -7.69 -8.82 -8.33
N TRP A 132 -7.74 -9.59 -7.23
CA TRP A 132 -6.75 -10.62 -6.98
C TRP A 132 -7.05 -11.90 -7.76
N ILE A 133 -5.99 -12.65 -8.03
CA ILE A 133 -6.11 -13.96 -8.66
C ILE A 133 -6.87 -14.88 -7.71
N SER A 134 -7.81 -15.67 -8.25
CA SER A 134 -8.51 -16.68 -7.47
C SER A 134 -7.53 -17.74 -6.97
N MET A 135 -7.39 -17.81 -5.66
CA MET A 135 -6.55 -18.80 -4.97
C MET A 135 -7.37 -19.59 -3.97
N PRO A 136 -6.96 -20.84 -3.66
CA PRO A 136 -7.64 -21.65 -2.65
C PRO A 136 -7.64 -21.00 -1.26
N ASP A 137 -6.53 -20.35 -0.88
CA ASP A 137 -6.44 -19.56 0.35
C ASP A 137 -6.78 -18.10 0.05
N THR A 138 -7.83 -17.62 0.68
CA THR A 138 -8.33 -16.26 0.52
C THR A 138 -7.93 -15.34 1.67
N ARG A 139 -7.10 -15.82 2.61
CA ARG A 139 -6.59 -14.98 3.69
C ARG A 139 -5.61 -13.96 3.09
N ALA A 140 -5.91 -12.69 3.23
CA ALA A 140 -5.03 -11.62 2.80
C ALA A 140 -5.25 -10.36 3.64
N VAL A 141 -4.20 -9.60 3.83
CA VAL A 141 -4.23 -8.28 4.46
C VAL A 141 -3.26 -7.35 3.74
N SER A 142 -3.71 -6.13 3.47
CA SER A 142 -2.88 -5.05 2.94
C SER A 142 -2.42 -4.14 4.08
N CYS A 143 -1.13 -3.82 4.11
CA CYS A 143 -0.57 -2.82 5.02
C CYS A 143 -0.26 -1.56 4.22
N TRP A 144 -1.09 -0.52 4.39
CA TRP A 144 -0.86 0.78 3.78
C TRP A 144 -0.13 1.69 4.77
N VAL A 145 0.98 2.29 4.35
CA VAL A 145 1.81 3.14 5.19
C VAL A 145 2.00 4.50 4.52
N ALA A 146 1.57 5.57 5.20
CA ALA A 146 1.78 6.94 4.75
C ALA A 146 3.23 7.36 5.02
N LEU A 147 3.92 7.86 3.99
CA LEU A 147 5.23 8.48 4.11
C LEU A 147 5.13 10.02 4.20
N ASP A 148 3.98 10.56 3.82
CA ASP A 148 3.60 11.96 4.01
C ASP A 148 2.37 12.08 4.89
N GLU A 149 2.05 13.28 5.34
CA GLU A 149 0.81 13.51 6.07
C GLU A 149 -0.39 13.17 5.17
N ALA A 150 -1.15 12.16 5.56
CA ALA A 150 -2.32 11.70 4.81
C ALA A 150 -3.60 12.11 5.54
N ILE A 151 -4.23 13.17 5.03
CA ILE A 151 -5.47 13.73 5.55
C ILE A 151 -6.61 13.58 4.52
N LYS A 152 -7.82 13.92 4.93
CA LYS A 152 -9.02 13.81 4.09
C LYS A 152 -8.89 14.57 2.77
N GLU A 153 -8.24 15.71 2.80
CA GLU A 153 -8.09 16.64 1.70
C GLU A 153 -7.07 16.18 0.65
N ASN A 154 -6.11 15.32 1.04
CA ASN A 154 -5.03 14.87 0.15
C ASN A 154 -5.05 13.37 -0.17
N GLY A 155 -6.12 12.66 0.22
CA GLY A 155 -6.33 11.28 -0.21
C GLY A 155 -5.91 10.21 0.79
N CYS A 156 -6.13 10.44 2.09
CA CYS A 156 -6.01 9.37 3.08
C CYS A 156 -6.90 8.17 2.75
N MET A 157 -6.56 7.01 3.29
CA MET A 157 -7.37 5.81 3.15
C MET A 157 -8.70 5.91 3.91
N TRP A 158 -9.74 5.34 3.34
CA TRP A 158 -11.06 5.23 3.93
C TRP A 158 -11.49 3.77 3.94
N TYR A 159 -12.10 3.34 5.04
CA TYR A 159 -12.58 1.98 5.20
C TYR A 159 -14.05 1.99 5.62
N ILE A 160 -14.82 1.01 5.10
CA ILE A 160 -16.19 0.75 5.57
C ILE A 160 -16.11 -0.34 6.63
N PRO A 161 -16.42 -0.03 7.90
CA PRO A 161 -16.39 -1.03 8.97
C PRO A 161 -17.19 -2.27 8.63
N LYS A 162 -16.66 -3.45 8.93
CA LYS A 162 -17.30 -4.76 8.72
C LYS A 162 -17.55 -5.15 7.25
N SER A 163 -17.02 -4.38 6.28
CA SER A 163 -17.19 -4.71 4.86
C SER A 163 -16.49 -6.00 4.46
N HIS A 164 -15.46 -6.43 5.19
CA HIS A 164 -14.77 -7.71 4.99
C HIS A 164 -15.65 -8.95 5.25
N LEU A 165 -16.75 -8.79 5.97
CA LEU A 165 -17.73 -9.84 6.23
C LEU A 165 -18.80 -9.95 5.12
N LEU A 166 -18.78 -9.03 4.16
CA LEU A 166 -19.74 -8.97 3.06
C LEU A 166 -19.15 -9.65 1.81
N PRO A 167 -20.00 -10.19 0.94
CA PRO A 167 -19.52 -10.74 -0.33
C PRO A 167 -18.87 -9.66 -1.19
N ILE A 168 -17.93 -10.08 -2.05
CA ILE A 168 -17.33 -9.20 -3.06
C ILE A 168 -18.44 -8.72 -3.99
N ARG A 169 -18.51 -7.40 -4.17
CA ARG A 169 -19.49 -6.75 -5.04
C ARG A 169 -18.95 -6.69 -6.47
N PRO A 170 -19.83 -6.61 -7.48
CA PRO A 170 -19.38 -6.32 -8.84
C PRO A 170 -18.62 -4.99 -8.88
N HIS A 171 -17.43 -5.00 -9.45
CA HIS A 171 -16.63 -3.82 -9.71
C HIS A 171 -16.78 -3.45 -11.19
N ARG A 172 -16.84 -2.16 -11.47
CA ARG A 172 -16.76 -1.67 -12.86
C ARG A 172 -15.31 -1.26 -13.11
N PRO A 173 -14.76 -1.58 -14.26
CA PRO A 173 -13.44 -1.09 -14.67
C PRO A 173 -13.42 0.44 -14.77
#